data_ac936c0de9801709efc5ec05db56ba9c
#
_entry.id   ac936c0de9801709efc5ec05db56ba9c
#
_cell.length_a   1.000
_cell.length_b   1.000
_cell.length_c   1.000
_cell.angle_alpha   90.00
_cell.angle_beta   90.00
_cell.angle_gamma   90.00
#
_symmetry.space_group_name_H-M   'P 1'
#
loop_
_entity.id
_entity.type
_entity.pdbx_description
1 polymer ?
#
loop_
_entity_poly.entity_id
_entity_poly.type
_entity_poly.pdbx_seq_one_letter_code
_entity_poly.pdbx_strand_id
1 'polypeptide(L)'
;MLEEAVLGAILMDKDGLPAVIEILRKDSFYSPAHQLIYETMLELFQKSQPIDLLTVHESLKKSQQLDEIGGINYLMELSNKVASSANIEYHARIIAQ
;
A
#
# COMPACT_ATOMS: atom_id res chain seq x y z
N MET A 1 12.45 2.37 5.25
CA MET A 1 11.42 3.31 5.74
C MET A 1 10.18 2.56 6.14
N LEU A 2 9.54 2.99 7.21
CA LEU A 2 8.36 2.30 7.72
C LEU A 2 7.19 2.35 6.76
N GLU A 3 6.99 3.46 6.05
CA GLU A 3 5.90 3.57 5.09
C GLU A 3 6.02 2.51 3.99
N GLU A 4 7.22 2.33 3.48
CA GLU A 4 7.48 1.33 2.45
C GLU A 4 7.24 -0.09 2.98
N ALA A 5 7.64 -0.34 4.21
CA ALA A 5 7.44 -1.65 4.82
C ALA A 5 5.95 -1.98 4.97
N VAL A 6 5.16 -1.00 5.38
CA VAL A 6 3.71 -1.20 5.55
C VAL A 6 3.03 -1.45 4.21
N LEU A 7 3.32 -0.61 3.21
CA LEU A 7 2.71 -0.79 1.89
C LEU A 7 3.13 -2.10 1.25
N GLY A 8 4.41 -2.45 1.37
CA GLY A 8 4.90 -3.73 0.85
C GLY A 8 4.24 -4.92 1.51
N ALA A 9 4.03 -4.84 2.82
CA ALA A 9 3.36 -5.90 3.56
C ALA A 9 1.91 -6.08 3.09
N ILE A 10 1.21 -4.98 2.80
CA ILE A 10 -0.15 -5.06 2.29
C ILE A 10 -0.16 -5.73 0.90
N LEU A 11 0.83 -5.43 0.08
CA LEU A 11 0.92 -6.05 -1.26
C LEU A 11 1.16 -7.55 -1.18
N MET A 12 1.86 -8.01 -0.14
CA MET A 12 2.23 -9.41 0.01
C MET A 12 1.17 -10.25 0.73
N ASP A 13 0.34 -9.62 1.56
CA ASP A 13 -0.59 -10.33 2.43
C ASP A 13 -1.99 -9.77 2.25
N LYS A 14 -2.91 -10.61 1.77
CA LYS A 14 -4.29 -10.20 1.54
C LYS A 14 -5.00 -9.70 2.79
N ASP A 15 -4.53 -10.12 3.96
CA ASP A 15 -5.11 -9.70 5.24
C ASP A 15 -4.42 -8.46 5.81
N GLY A 16 -3.43 -7.92 5.10
CA GLY A 16 -2.65 -6.80 5.61
C GLY A 16 -3.45 -5.51 5.72
N LEU A 17 -4.25 -5.18 4.71
CA LEU A 17 -5.02 -3.94 4.74
C LEU A 17 -6.09 -3.95 5.83
N PRO A 18 -6.91 -5.02 5.99
CA PRO A 18 -7.89 -5.03 7.09
C PRO A 18 -7.25 -4.79 8.46
N ALA A 19 -6.03 -5.26 8.66
CA ALA A 19 -5.34 -5.11 9.94
C ALA A 19 -5.00 -3.64 10.25
N VAL A 20 -4.86 -2.79 9.23
CA VAL A 20 -4.40 -1.42 9.42
C VAL A 20 -5.38 -0.35 8.96
N ILE A 21 -6.49 -0.74 8.34
CA ILE A 21 -7.41 0.21 7.71
C ILE A 21 -8.01 1.20 8.72
N GLU A 22 -8.16 0.80 9.96
CA GLU A 22 -8.68 1.67 11.00
C GLU A 22 -7.60 2.53 11.66
N ILE A 23 -6.33 2.17 11.43
CA ILE A 23 -5.19 2.87 12.01
C ILE A 23 -4.69 3.95 11.06
N LEU A 24 -4.64 3.63 9.77
CA LEU A 24 -4.03 4.49 8.76
C LEU A 24 -5.06 5.20 7.91
N ARG A 25 -4.75 6.45 7.59
CA ARG A 25 -5.47 7.25 6.60
C ARG A 25 -4.48 7.64 5.51
N LYS A 26 -5.01 8.13 4.37
CA LYS A 26 -4.17 8.64 3.30
C LYS A 26 -3.16 9.66 3.84
N ASP A 27 -3.62 10.55 4.71
CA ASP A 27 -2.78 11.62 5.27
C ASP A 27 -1.71 11.12 6.24
N SER A 28 -1.77 9.86 6.63
CA SER A 28 -0.74 9.27 7.48
C SER A 28 0.59 9.10 6.75
N PHE A 29 0.55 9.09 5.42
CA PHE A 29 1.76 8.94 4.60
C PHE A 29 2.30 10.30 4.20
N TYR A 30 3.61 10.46 4.33
CA TYR A 30 4.27 11.71 3.97
C TYR A 30 4.44 11.85 2.46
N SER A 31 4.83 10.75 1.78
CA SER A 31 5.11 10.76 0.36
C SER A 31 3.81 10.78 -0.47
N PRO A 32 3.69 11.69 -1.44
CA PRO A 32 2.53 11.68 -2.34
C PRO A 32 2.36 10.36 -3.09
N ALA A 33 3.46 9.72 -3.46
CA ALA A 33 3.39 8.40 -4.11
C ALA A 33 2.75 7.38 -3.19
N HIS A 34 3.14 7.37 -1.92
CA HIS A 34 2.57 6.44 -0.95
C HIS A 34 1.09 6.73 -0.69
N GLN A 35 0.70 8.00 -0.68
CA GLN A 35 -0.70 8.38 -0.53
C GLN A 35 -1.54 7.83 -1.67
N LEU A 36 -1.05 7.92 -2.92
CA LEU A 36 -1.75 7.39 -4.07
C LEU A 36 -1.88 5.87 -4.02
N ILE A 37 -0.81 5.19 -3.62
CA ILE A 37 -0.82 3.73 -3.51
C ILE A 37 -1.83 3.30 -2.46
N TYR A 38 -1.80 3.92 -1.29
CA TYR A 38 -2.72 3.55 -0.21
C TYR A 38 -4.17 3.85 -0.59
N GLU A 39 -4.42 4.99 -1.21
CA GLU A 39 -5.76 5.35 -1.68
C GLU A 39 -6.29 4.33 -2.69
N THR A 40 -5.42 3.86 -3.60
CA THR A 40 -5.78 2.83 -4.55
C THR A 40 -6.15 1.52 -3.85
N MET A 41 -5.38 1.16 -2.82
CA MET A 41 -5.68 -0.02 -2.01
C MET A 41 -7.04 0.10 -1.32
N LEU A 42 -7.36 1.28 -0.80
CA LEU A 42 -8.66 1.51 -0.17
C LEU A 42 -9.80 1.35 -1.16
N GLU A 43 -9.63 1.86 -2.38
CA GLU A 43 -10.65 1.71 -3.41
C GLU A 43 -10.89 0.25 -3.76
N LEU A 44 -9.82 -0.53 -3.90
CA LEU A 44 -9.93 -1.95 -4.18
C LEU A 44 -10.64 -2.67 -3.03
N PHE A 45 -10.31 -2.30 -1.81
CA PHE A 45 -10.94 -2.89 -0.63
C PHE A 45 -12.44 -2.61 -0.60
N GLN A 46 -12.84 -1.37 -0.90
CA GLN A 46 -14.25 -0.99 -0.92
C GLN A 46 -15.04 -1.72 -2.00
N LYS A 47 -14.37 -2.07 -3.10
CA LYS A 47 -14.99 -2.82 -4.20
C LYS A 47 -14.91 -4.33 -3.99
N SER A 48 -14.43 -4.76 -2.84
CA SER A 48 -14.25 -6.18 -2.50
C SER A 48 -13.36 -6.91 -3.50
N GLN A 49 -12.37 -6.21 -4.03
CA GLN A 49 -11.40 -6.79 -4.96
C GLN A 49 -10.12 -7.17 -4.22
N PRO A 50 -9.39 -8.17 -4.73
CA PRO A 50 -8.11 -8.53 -4.14
C PRO A 50 -7.14 -7.35 -4.18
N ILE A 51 -6.25 -7.27 -3.19
CA ILE A 51 -5.22 -6.24 -3.13
C ILE A 51 -3.86 -6.92 -3.21
N ASP A 52 -3.20 -6.76 -4.34
CA ASP A 52 -1.86 -7.31 -4.57
C ASP A 52 -1.14 -6.42 -5.59
N LEU A 53 0.09 -6.81 -5.93
CA LEU A 53 0.90 -6.05 -6.86
C LEU A 53 0.18 -5.82 -8.19
N LEU A 54 -0.46 -6.86 -8.72
CA LEU A 54 -1.09 -6.80 -10.03
C LEU A 54 -2.34 -5.91 -10.03
N THR A 55 -3.19 -6.05 -9.02
CA THR A 55 -4.44 -5.26 -8.96
C THR A 55 -4.15 -3.80 -8.71
N VAL A 56 -3.19 -3.48 -7.87
CA VAL A 56 -2.78 -2.09 -7.63
C VAL A 56 -2.18 -1.50 -8.89
N HIS A 57 -1.33 -2.24 -9.58
CA HIS A 57 -0.74 -1.81 -10.85
C HIS A 57 -1.82 -1.48 -11.88
N GLU A 58 -2.77 -2.39 -12.07
CA GLU A 58 -3.84 -2.19 -13.07
C GLU A 58 -4.72 -0.99 -12.72
N SER A 59 -5.03 -0.80 -11.45
CA SER A 59 -5.86 0.31 -11.02
C SER A 59 -5.16 1.65 -11.25
N LEU A 60 -3.87 1.74 -10.92
CA LEU A 60 -3.09 2.95 -11.14
C LEU A 60 -2.92 3.25 -12.63
N LYS A 61 -2.77 2.20 -13.44
CA LYS A 61 -2.66 2.34 -14.88
C LYS A 61 -3.95 2.91 -15.47
N LYS A 62 -5.10 2.42 -15.03
CA LYS A 62 -6.39 2.90 -15.51
C LYS A 62 -6.65 4.35 -15.14
N SER A 63 -6.21 4.77 -13.95
CA SER A 63 -6.39 6.15 -13.51
C SER A 63 -5.30 7.08 -14.03
N GLN A 64 -4.35 6.55 -14.81
CA GLN A 64 -3.23 7.29 -15.38
C GLN A 64 -2.32 7.90 -14.30
N GLN A 65 -2.21 7.24 -13.17
CA GLN A 65 -1.40 7.69 -12.04
C GLN A 65 -0.18 6.79 -11.79
N LEU A 66 0.02 5.77 -12.63
CA LEU A 66 1.12 4.83 -12.43
C LEU A 66 2.49 5.52 -12.48
N ASP A 67 2.68 6.43 -13.42
CA ASP A 67 3.95 7.13 -13.56
C ASP A 67 4.24 8.05 -12.37
N GLU A 68 3.20 8.54 -11.71
CA GLU A 68 3.37 9.43 -10.56
C GLU A 68 3.98 8.73 -9.36
N ILE A 69 3.82 7.41 -9.26
CA ILE A 69 4.39 6.65 -8.14
C ILE A 69 5.74 6.02 -8.48
N GLY A 70 6.20 6.14 -9.73
CA GLY A 70 7.45 5.54 -10.17
C GLY A 70 7.28 4.27 -10.99
N GLY A 71 6.07 3.97 -11.46
CA GLY A 71 5.80 2.84 -12.33
C GLY A 71 5.76 1.51 -11.59
N ILE A 72 5.64 0.43 -12.38
CA ILE A 72 5.58 -0.93 -11.83
C ILE A 72 6.83 -1.29 -11.05
N ASN A 73 7.98 -0.74 -11.45
CA ASN A 73 9.23 -1.04 -10.77
C ASN A 73 9.21 -0.60 -9.31
N TYR A 74 8.58 0.52 -9.01
CA TYR A 74 8.47 0.97 -7.63
C TYR A 74 7.57 0.05 -6.80
N LEU A 75 6.47 -0.42 -7.38
CA LEU A 75 5.60 -1.37 -6.69
C LEU A 75 6.33 -2.68 -6.41
N MET A 76 7.15 -3.13 -7.36
CA MET A 76 7.96 -4.34 -7.17
C MET A 76 8.99 -4.13 -6.05
N GLU A 77 9.60 -2.95 -6.00
CA GLU A 77 10.52 -2.61 -4.93
C GLU A 77 9.84 -2.68 -3.57
N LEU A 78 8.64 -2.12 -3.46
CA LEU A 78 7.90 -2.15 -2.19
C LEU A 78 7.66 -3.58 -1.72
N SER A 79 7.22 -4.46 -2.62
CA SER A 79 6.94 -5.83 -2.23
C SER A 79 8.21 -6.60 -1.87
N ASN A 80 9.38 -6.18 -2.38
CA ASN A 80 10.64 -6.83 -2.07
C ASN A 80 11.30 -6.33 -0.79
N LYS A 81 10.86 -5.20 -0.25
CA LYS A 81 11.48 -4.61 0.94
C LYS A 81 11.02 -5.23 2.25
N VAL A 82 10.00 -6.07 2.19
CA VAL A 82 9.42 -6.67 3.39
C VAL A 82 9.78 -8.13 3.45
N ALA A 83 10.29 -8.57 4.60
CA ALA A 83 10.53 -9.98 4.84
C ALA A 83 9.24 -10.67 5.28
N SER A 84 8.33 -9.93 5.92
CA SER A 84 7.13 -10.52 6.51
C SER A 84 6.15 -9.42 6.91
N SER A 85 4.85 -9.74 6.91
CA SER A 85 3.80 -8.84 7.37
C SER A 85 3.54 -8.94 8.88
N ALA A 86 4.36 -9.68 9.59
CA ALA A 86 4.11 -10.01 11.00
C ALA A 86 3.92 -8.79 11.90
N ASN A 87 4.61 -7.69 11.61
CA ASN A 87 4.56 -6.50 12.45
C ASN A 87 3.85 -5.32 11.79
N ILE A 88 3.00 -5.60 10.82
CA ILE A 88 2.37 -4.52 10.05
C ILE A 88 1.55 -3.57 10.93
N GLU A 89 0.80 -4.10 11.87
CA GLU A 89 -0.03 -3.27 12.75
C GLU A 89 0.84 -2.36 13.63
N TYR A 90 1.92 -2.89 14.17
CA TYR A 90 2.86 -2.11 14.96
C TYR A 90 3.46 -0.97 14.14
N HIS A 91 3.93 -1.27 12.94
CA HIS A 91 4.52 -0.28 12.05
C HIS A 91 3.48 0.77 11.62
N ALA A 92 2.24 0.36 11.40
CA ALA A 92 1.17 1.28 11.04
C ALA A 92 0.90 2.28 12.15
N ARG A 93 0.92 1.84 13.41
CA ARG A 93 0.71 2.73 14.55
C ARG A 93 1.81 3.77 14.67
N ILE A 94 3.04 3.40 14.33
CA ILE A 94 4.16 4.36 14.33
C ILE A 94 3.95 5.42 13.26
N ILE A 95 3.52 5.03 12.07
CA ILE A 95 3.26 5.98 10.97
C ILE A 95 2.12 6.92 11.32
N ALA A 96 1.08 6.41 11.98
CA ALA A 96 -0.12 7.18 12.29
C ALA A 96 0.09 8.23 13.39
N GLN A 97 1.19 8.17 14.10
CA GLN A 97 1.49 9.19 15.12
C GLN A 97 1.75 10.59 14.47
#